data_94f60e1ad4c10ce2f55acd986d9905f4
#
_entry.id   94f60e1ad4c10ce2f55acd986d9905f4
#
_cell.length_a   1.000
_cell.length_b   1.000
_cell.length_c   1.000
_cell.angle_alpha   90.00
_cell.angle_beta   90.00
_cell.angle_gamma   90.00
#
_symmetry.space_group_name_H-M   'P 1'
#
loop_
_entity.id
_entity.type
_entity.pdbx_description
1 polymer ?
#
loop_
_entity_poly.entity_id
_entity_poly.type
_entity_poly.pdbx_seq_one_letter_code
_entity_poly.pdbx_strand_id
1 'polypeptide(L)'
;MKKALYLLLLFSGLACESNNAKNIDEILANGSLEELQALKKNYAQALTDTKAVLNRIEARIEEQDTNKKLPLITSTVIEKEVFNHYVKIQADMKTRKNVVLFPELPGSLLKFYVQEGQTVKKGTLLATINDGGLQEQLAQLRLQLDLAKTTYERSKRLWEQKIGTEMQFLETQTRYQSQQKMVEQMQEQVAKSKIYAPFDGTVDELLANEGANLAPGATPILRLVNLNEMYAEAQLPEIYIKNIRIGTPTSIELPMIDQTVETKIQSIGNFINPSNRTFRVEAPLKNPDGFIKPNLMGKMNINDYSNPEALMVPIRVIRESISGEAFVFTLQNTEDEQVFTVKKQFITMGKSSNDKTEVLDGLNAGDRIVIEGVSTLEDGQKVRNLNL
;
A
#
# COMPACT_ATOMS: atom_id res chain seq x y z
N MET A 1 44.02 47.07 -66.65
CA MET A 1 43.04 47.86 -65.95
C MET A 1 41.63 47.32 -66.22
N LYS A 2 41.24 46.08 -65.75
CA LYS A 2 39.89 45.51 -65.88
C LYS A 2 39.58 44.43 -64.78
N LYS A 3 40.13 44.59 -63.56
CA LYS A 3 39.83 43.66 -62.44
C LYS A 3 39.45 44.37 -61.13
N ALA A 4 39.10 45.65 -61.14
CA ALA A 4 38.74 46.42 -59.94
C ALA A 4 37.27 46.85 -59.86
N LEU A 5 36.35 46.29 -60.71
CA LEU A 5 34.94 46.72 -60.74
C LEU A 5 33.95 45.67 -60.35
N TYR A 6 34.38 44.51 -59.82
CA TYR A 6 33.48 43.41 -59.36
C TYR A 6 33.40 43.25 -57.84
N LEU A 7 34.06 44.11 -57.04
CA LEU A 7 34.14 44.00 -55.60
C LEU A 7 33.20 44.97 -54.85
N LEU A 8 32.30 45.70 -55.54
CA LEU A 8 31.47 46.74 -54.92
C LEU A 8 29.98 46.43 -54.94
N LEU A 9 29.56 45.17 -55.27
CA LEU A 9 28.14 44.78 -55.36
C LEU A 9 27.73 43.67 -54.35
N LEU A 10 28.63 43.35 -53.41
CA LEU A 10 28.40 42.30 -52.40
C LEU A 10 28.15 42.84 -50.96
N PHE A 11 27.97 44.16 -50.77
CA PHE A 11 27.82 44.78 -49.47
C PHE A 11 26.46 45.42 -49.25
N SER A 12 25.44 45.15 -50.11
CA SER A 12 24.08 45.69 -49.94
C SER A 12 23.06 44.69 -49.34
N GLY A 13 23.52 43.51 -48.89
CA GLY A 13 22.63 42.46 -48.31
C GLY A 13 22.50 42.41 -46.76
N LEU A 14 23.29 43.24 -46.05
CA LEU A 14 23.37 43.14 -44.56
C LEU A 14 22.55 44.19 -43.78
N ALA A 15 21.70 44.99 -44.46
CA ALA A 15 20.93 46.06 -43.82
C ALA A 15 19.45 45.70 -43.48
N CYS A 16 19.02 44.45 -43.77
CA CYS A 16 17.63 44.04 -43.51
C CYS A 16 17.40 43.25 -42.17
N GLU A 17 18.48 42.90 -41.47
CA GLU A 17 18.33 42.07 -40.23
C GLU A 17 18.01 42.89 -38.96
N SER A 18 18.30 44.22 -38.95
CA SER A 18 18.11 45.02 -37.72
C SER A 18 16.66 45.46 -37.45
N ASN A 19 15.79 45.47 -38.47
CA ASN A 19 14.38 45.86 -38.30
C ASN A 19 13.50 44.74 -37.81
N ASN A 20 13.82 43.47 -38.10
CA ASN A 20 13.03 42.33 -37.63
C ASN A 20 13.26 42.02 -36.13
N ALA A 21 14.46 42.20 -35.62
CA ALA A 21 14.78 41.98 -34.22
C ALA A 21 14.04 42.94 -33.27
N LYS A 22 13.97 44.23 -33.63
CA LYS A 22 13.22 45.25 -32.85
C LYS A 22 11.72 44.98 -32.79
N ASN A 23 11.15 44.42 -33.85
CA ASN A 23 9.73 44.10 -33.89
C ASN A 23 9.38 42.85 -33.05
N ILE A 24 10.29 41.90 -32.92
CA ILE A 24 10.09 40.69 -32.10
C ILE A 24 10.08 41.04 -30.61
N ASP A 25 11.05 41.82 -30.14
CA ASP A 25 11.13 42.22 -28.73
C ASP A 25 9.90 43.03 -28.30
N GLU A 26 9.35 43.85 -29.21
CA GLU A 26 8.15 44.64 -28.97
C GLU A 26 6.90 43.75 -28.87
N ILE A 27 6.75 42.74 -29.74
CA ILE A 27 5.67 41.76 -29.69
C ILE A 27 5.81 40.85 -28.46
N LEU A 28 7.03 40.46 -28.06
CA LEU A 28 7.28 39.68 -26.84
C LEU A 28 6.93 40.46 -25.58
N ALA A 29 7.13 41.78 -25.55
CA ALA A 29 6.90 42.63 -24.39
C ALA A 29 5.43 43.05 -24.26
N ASN A 30 4.72 43.35 -25.35
CA ASN A 30 3.42 44.00 -25.34
C ASN A 30 2.37 43.38 -26.31
N GLY A 31 2.73 42.28 -27.00
CA GLY A 31 1.86 41.65 -27.98
C GLY A 31 0.68 40.92 -27.40
N SER A 32 -0.43 40.92 -28.13
CA SER A 32 -1.60 40.12 -27.81
C SER A 32 -1.35 38.61 -27.94
N LEU A 33 -2.17 37.78 -27.31
CA LEU A 33 -2.05 36.32 -27.39
C LEU A 33 -2.06 35.81 -28.86
N GLU A 34 -2.87 36.44 -29.72
CA GLU A 34 -2.98 36.10 -31.13
C GLU A 34 -1.67 36.44 -31.90
N GLU A 35 -1.06 37.59 -31.64
CA GLU A 35 0.19 38.00 -32.22
C GLU A 35 1.35 37.09 -31.77
N LEU A 36 1.41 36.70 -30.50
CA LEU A 36 2.38 35.75 -29.97
C LEU A 36 2.23 34.37 -30.60
N GLN A 37 0.98 33.89 -30.78
CA GLN A 37 0.71 32.61 -31.46
C GLN A 37 1.09 32.64 -32.93
N ALA A 38 0.80 33.75 -33.64
CA ALA A 38 1.22 33.94 -35.04
C ALA A 38 2.73 33.99 -35.17
N LEU A 39 3.42 34.70 -34.28
CA LEU A 39 4.88 34.78 -34.22
C LEU A 39 5.48 33.40 -34.00
N LYS A 40 4.98 32.64 -33.01
CA LYS A 40 5.39 31.25 -32.73
C LYS A 40 5.23 30.36 -33.96
N LYS A 41 4.08 30.43 -34.64
CA LYS A 41 3.78 29.64 -35.84
C LYS A 41 4.76 29.96 -36.98
N ASN A 42 5.04 31.25 -37.23
CA ASN A 42 5.96 31.69 -38.27
C ASN A 42 7.38 31.21 -38.01
N TYR A 43 7.88 31.30 -36.76
CA TYR A 43 9.20 30.80 -36.39
C TYR A 43 9.29 29.28 -36.40
N ALA A 44 8.22 28.57 -36.02
CA ALA A 44 8.17 27.11 -36.14
C ALA A 44 8.25 26.66 -37.62
N GLN A 45 7.58 27.39 -38.52
CA GLN A 45 7.68 27.13 -39.96
C GLN A 45 9.09 27.44 -40.51
N ALA A 46 9.65 28.58 -40.15
CA ALA A 46 11.00 28.98 -40.55
C ALA A 46 12.08 27.99 -40.05
N LEU A 47 11.89 27.45 -38.82
CA LEU A 47 12.75 26.39 -38.28
C LEU A 47 12.64 25.09 -39.09
N THR A 48 11.44 24.74 -39.53
CA THR A 48 11.19 23.56 -40.37
C THR A 48 11.85 23.71 -41.73
N ASP A 49 11.69 24.87 -42.34
CA ASP A 49 12.30 25.19 -43.65
C ASP A 49 13.83 25.22 -43.58
N THR A 50 14.38 25.81 -42.50
CA THR A 50 15.82 25.85 -42.24
C THR A 50 16.37 24.45 -42.01
N LYS A 51 15.68 23.59 -41.27
CA LYS A 51 16.04 22.18 -41.10
C LYS A 51 16.04 21.42 -42.44
N ALA A 52 15.05 21.65 -43.29
CA ALA A 52 14.99 21.02 -44.59
C ALA A 52 16.20 21.41 -45.47
N VAL A 53 16.62 22.68 -45.41
CA VAL A 53 17.83 23.14 -46.11
C VAL A 53 19.07 22.51 -45.49
N LEU A 54 19.19 22.47 -44.17
CA LEU A 54 20.31 21.84 -43.45
C LEU A 54 20.46 20.37 -43.85
N ASN A 55 19.36 19.62 -43.81
CA ASN A 55 19.36 18.20 -44.21
C ASN A 55 19.83 18.01 -45.69
N ARG A 56 19.48 18.93 -46.59
CA ARG A 56 19.96 18.90 -47.97
C ARG A 56 21.46 19.20 -48.09
N ILE A 57 21.97 20.12 -47.26
CA ILE A 57 23.39 20.43 -47.18
C ILE A 57 24.16 19.23 -46.63
N GLU A 58 23.64 18.63 -45.54
CA GLU A 58 24.23 17.45 -44.91
C GLU A 58 24.25 16.25 -45.85
N ALA A 59 23.16 15.99 -46.58
CA ALA A 59 23.12 14.95 -47.60
C ALA A 59 24.19 15.17 -48.68
N ARG A 60 24.42 16.45 -49.07
CA ARG A 60 25.47 16.77 -50.06
C ARG A 60 26.88 16.64 -49.51
N ILE A 61 27.08 16.94 -48.21
CA ILE A 61 28.32 16.69 -47.51
C ILE A 61 28.56 15.17 -47.38
N GLU A 62 27.53 14.40 -47.05
CA GLU A 62 27.62 12.93 -46.98
C GLU A 62 28.02 12.27 -48.29
N GLU A 63 27.57 12.79 -49.45
CA GLU A 63 27.99 12.33 -50.77
C GLU A 63 29.47 12.63 -51.06
N GLN A 64 30.04 13.63 -50.44
CA GLN A 64 31.42 14.10 -50.73
C GLN A 64 32.44 13.68 -49.64
N ASP A 65 32.01 13.39 -48.42
CA ASP A 65 32.90 13.03 -47.31
C ASP A 65 32.91 11.50 -47.08
N THR A 66 33.86 10.86 -47.76
CA THR A 66 34.12 9.40 -47.62
C THR A 66 34.74 9.00 -46.28
N ASN A 67 35.02 9.96 -45.36
CA ASN A 67 35.76 9.73 -44.12
C ASN A 67 34.96 10.01 -42.83
N LYS A 68 33.64 10.19 -42.93
CA LYS A 68 32.78 10.51 -41.78
C LYS A 68 32.76 9.34 -40.79
N LYS A 69 33.28 9.56 -39.57
CA LYS A 69 33.12 8.63 -38.45
C LYS A 69 31.67 8.64 -38.03
N LEU A 70 30.96 7.56 -38.31
CA LEU A 70 29.58 7.39 -37.83
C LEU A 70 29.54 7.39 -36.29
N PRO A 71 28.53 8.04 -35.66
CA PRO A 71 28.35 7.94 -34.24
C PRO A 71 28.23 6.47 -33.81
N LEU A 72 28.93 6.13 -32.73
CA LEU A 72 28.88 4.80 -32.14
C LEU A 72 27.73 4.74 -31.14
N ILE A 73 26.93 3.72 -31.26
CA ILE A 73 25.79 3.49 -30.37
C ILE A 73 25.79 2.07 -29.84
N THR A 74 25.03 1.86 -28.74
CA THR A 74 24.66 0.54 -28.27
C THR A 74 23.15 0.39 -28.38
N SER A 75 22.66 -0.78 -28.78
CA SER A 75 21.23 -1.05 -28.94
C SER A 75 20.80 -2.29 -28.18
N THR A 76 19.51 -2.45 -27.97
CA THR A 76 18.90 -3.67 -27.48
C THR A 76 17.63 -3.98 -28.24
N VAL A 77 17.32 -5.27 -28.37
CA VAL A 77 16.04 -5.71 -28.90
C VAL A 77 14.99 -5.67 -27.77
N ILE A 78 13.83 -5.16 -28.10
CA ILE A 78 12.70 -5.12 -27.16
C ILE A 78 11.97 -6.45 -27.22
N GLU A 79 11.89 -7.11 -26.10
CA GLU A 79 11.14 -8.34 -25.92
C GLU A 79 9.99 -8.15 -24.94
N LYS A 80 8.98 -9.02 -25.05
CA LYS A 80 7.91 -9.06 -24.06
C LYS A 80 8.45 -9.65 -22.77
N GLU A 81 8.25 -8.93 -21.67
CA GLU A 81 8.62 -9.41 -20.33
C GLU A 81 7.46 -9.22 -19.34
N VAL A 82 7.47 -10.02 -18.26
CA VAL A 82 6.49 -9.86 -17.17
C VAL A 82 6.80 -8.60 -16.39
N PHE A 83 5.88 -7.68 -16.40
CA PHE A 83 5.99 -6.44 -15.63
C PHE A 83 5.01 -6.44 -14.45
N ASN A 84 5.54 -6.21 -13.25
CA ASN A 84 4.75 -6.03 -12.04
C ASN A 84 5.08 -4.66 -11.43
N HIS A 85 4.06 -3.86 -11.24
CA HIS A 85 4.19 -2.59 -10.54
C HIS A 85 3.71 -2.74 -9.10
N TYR A 86 4.45 -2.14 -8.15
CA TYR A 86 4.15 -2.23 -6.72
C TYR A 86 4.02 -0.85 -6.10
N VAL A 87 2.94 -0.66 -5.38
CA VAL A 87 2.77 0.48 -4.47
C VAL A 87 3.45 0.14 -3.16
N LYS A 88 4.45 0.95 -2.78
CA LYS A 88 5.18 0.81 -1.51
C LYS A 88 4.59 1.76 -0.48
N ILE A 89 4.06 1.20 0.61
CA ILE A 89 3.40 1.96 1.67
C ILE A 89 3.85 1.45 3.04
N GLN A 90 3.89 2.35 4.01
CA GLN A 90 4.15 1.97 5.40
C GLN A 90 2.96 1.20 5.97
N ALA A 91 3.23 0.17 6.75
CA ALA A 91 2.23 -0.66 7.41
C ALA A 91 2.58 -0.89 8.87
N ASP A 92 1.56 -0.91 9.71
CA ASP A 92 1.66 -1.24 11.12
C ASP A 92 1.25 -2.69 11.35
N MET A 93 2.06 -3.42 12.11
CA MET A 93 1.73 -4.79 12.52
C MET A 93 0.75 -4.75 13.68
N LYS A 94 -0.38 -5.44 13.52
CA LYS A 94 -1.46 -5.47 14.52
C LYS A 94 -1.90 -6.88 14.82
N THR A 95 -2.57 -7.07 15.94
CA THR A 95 -3.29 -8.29 16.26
C THR A 95 -4.72 -7.95 16.68
N ARG A 96 -5.68 -8.82 16.34
CA ARG A 96 -7.09 -8.65 16.75
C ARG A 96 -7.31 -9.01 18.21
N LYS A 97 -6.39 -9.76 18.80
CA LYS A 97 -6.47 -10.31 20.17
C LYS A 97 -5.39 -9.66 21.04
N ASN A 98 -5.57 -8.39 21.35
CA ASN A 98 -4.79 -7.64 22.32
C ASN A 98 -5.78 -6.89 23.21
N VAL A 99 -5.90 -7.31 24.47
CA VAL A 99 -6.86 -6.75 25.40
C VAL A 99 -6.21 -6.48 26.76
N VAL A 100 -6.56 -5.35 27.32
CA VAL A 100 -6.31 -5.06 28.74
C VAL A 100 -7.53 -5.51 29.51
N LEU A 101 -7.33 -6.39 30.49
CA LEU A 101 -8.39 -6.91 31.35
C LEU A 101 -8.58 -5.99 32.54
N PHE A 102 -9.85 -5.67 32.80
CA PHE A 102 -10.31 -4.89 33.91
C PHE A 102 -11.16 -5.73 34.85
N PRO A 103 -11.26 -5.36 36.16
CA PRO A 103 -12.17 -6.01 37.07
C PRO A 103 -13.62 -5.67 36.70
N GLU A 104 -14.54 -6.62 36.93
CA GLU A 104 -15.97 -6.36 36.81
C GLU A 104 -16.61 -5.97 38.17
N LEU A 105 -15.92 -6.23 39.28
CA LEU A 105 -16.33 -5.87 40.63
C LEU A 105 -15.24 -5.02 41.31
N PRO A 106 -15.62 -4.07 42.17
CA PRO A 106 -14.66 -3.39 43.02
C PRO A 106 -14.15 -4.34 44.11
N GLY A 107 -12.87 -4.25 44.45
CA GLY A 107 -12.27 -5.07 45.52
C GLY A 107 -10.75 -5.02 45.49
N SER A 108 -10.08 -5.63 46.45
CA SER A 108 -8.62 -5.77 46.43
C SER A 108 -8.19 -6.99 45.61
N LEU A 109 -7.12 -6.88 44.85
CA LEU A 109 -6.51 -8.01 44.14
C LEU A 109 -5.89 -8.98 45.17
N LEU A 110 -6.40 -10.20 45.22
CA LEU A 110 -5.89 -11.19 46.16
C LEU A 110 -4.63 -11.87 45.66
N LYS A 111 -4.69 -12.40 44.42
CA LYS A 111 -3.59 -13.20 43.88
C LYS A 111 -3.62 -13.28 42.37
N PHE A 112 -2.42 -13.29 41.76
CA PHE A 112 -2.21 -13.77 40.41
C PHE A 112 -1.87 -15.26 40.38
N TYR A 113 -2.39 -15.97 39.39
CA TYR A 113 -2.09 -17.38 39.11
C TYR A 113 -1.21 -17.57 37.89
N VAL A 114 -0.76 -16.49 37.29
CA VAL A 114 0.05 -16.44 36.07
C VAL A 114 1.18 -15.44 36.25
N GLN A 115 2.20 -15.58 35.39
CA GLN A 115 3.36 -14.69 35.36
C GLN A 115 3.43 -13.99 34.00
N GLU A 116 4.15 -12.86 33.92
CA GLU A 116 4.49 -12.21 32.67
C GLU A 116 5.26 -13.15 31.75
N GLY A 117 4.92 -13.12 30.45
CA GLY A 117 5.48 -14.03 29.45
C GLY A 117 4.83 -15.44 29.42
N GLN A 118 3.94 -15.77 30.37
CA GLN A 118 3.29 -17.08 30.40
C GLN A 118 2.20 -17.19 29.32
N THR A 119 2.25 -18.29 28.56
CA THR A 119 1.17 -18.64 27.60
C THR A 119 0.02 -19.32 28.34
N VAL A 120 -1.20 -18.88 28.09
CA VAL A 120 -2.43 -19.38 28.71
C VAL A 120 -3.47 -19.73 27.65
N LYS A 121 -4.34 -20.68 27.98
CA LYS A 121 -5.50 -21.05 27.16
C LYS A 121 -6.76 -20.27 27.59
N LYS A 122 -7.70 -20.10 26.68
CA LYS A 122 -9.03 -19.57 27.00
C LYS A 122 -9.63 -20.30 28.20
N GLY A 123 -10.15 -19.52 29.17
CA GLY A 123 -10.75 -20.05 30.41
C GLY A 123 -9.74 -20.37 31.51
N THR A 124 -8.44 -20.15 31.33
CA THR A 124 -7.45 -20.24 32.41
C THR A 124 -7.71 -19.14 33.43
N LEU A 125 -7.71 -19.47 34.74
CA LEU A 125 -7.82 -18.49 35.82
C LEU A 125 -6.52 -17.66 35.89
N LEU A 126 -6.65 -16.35 35.77
CA LEU A 126 -5.52 -15.40 35.74
C LEU A 126 -5.30 -14.73 37.09
N ALA A 127 -6.40 -14.26 37.70
CA ALA A 127 -6.34 -13.54 38.96
C ALA A 127 -7.64 -13.71 39.76
N THR A 128 -7.58 -13.48 41.06
CA THR A 128 -8.75 -13.40 41.93
C THR A 128 -8.79 -12.09 42.68
N ILE A 129 -10.02 -11.58 42.86
CA ILE A 129 -10.31 -10.33 43.55
C ILE A 129 -11.08 -10.71 44.82
N ASN A 130 -10.90 -9.96 45.89
CA ASN A 130 -11.69 -10.08 47.10
C ASN A 130 -13.16 -9.79 46.78
N ASP A 131 -14.00 -10.79 47.00
CA ASP A 131 -15.42 -10.76 46.66
C ASP A 131 -16.31 -10.04 47.69
N GLY A 132 -15.71 -9.52 48.78
CA GLY A 132 -16.45 -8.79 49.82
C GLY A 132 -17.49 -9.61 50.53
N GLY A 133 -17.33 -10.95 50.60
CA GLY A 133 -18.26 -11.85 51.29
C GLY A 133 -19.41 -12.39 50.42
N LEU A 134 -19.31 -12.24 49.09
CA LEU A 134 -20.30 -12.82 48.15
C LEU A 134 -20.31 -14.33 48.18
N GLN A 135 -19.21 -15.00 48.48
CA GLN A 135 -19.15 -16.45 48.63
C GLN A 135 -19.96 -16.92 49.84
N GLU A 136 -19.88 -16.23 50.97
CA GLU A 136 -20.66 -16.52 52.18
C GLU A 136 -22.15 -16.31 51.93
N GLN A 137 -22.51 -15.20 51.23
CA GLN A 137 -23.91 -14.96 50.85
C GLN A 137 -24.43 -16.04 49.91
N LEU A 138 -23.64 -16.51 48.95
CA LEU A 138 -23.99 -17.62 48.06
C LEU A 138 -24.20 -18.90 48.85
N ALA A 139 -23.34 -19.19 49.83
CA ALA A 139 -23.50 -20.37 50.70
C ALA A 139 -24.84 -20.32 51.48
N GLN A 140 -25.20 -19.15 52.02
CA GLN A 140 -26.49 -18.95 52.71
C GLN A 140 -27.68 -19.16 51.76
N LEU A 141 -27.64 -18.59 50.55
CA LEU A 141 -28.71 -18.77 49.55
C LEU A 141 -28.83 -20.23 49.09
N ARG A 142 -27.73 -20.98 49.00
CA ARG A 142 -27.77 -22.42 48.69
C ARG A 142 -28.49 -23.24 49.77
N LEU A 143 -28.28 -22.93 51.06
CA LEU A 143 -29.01 -23.58 52.14
C LEU A 143 -30.52 -23.30 52.06
N GLN A 144 -30.91 -22.05 51.71
CA GLN A 144 -32.32 -21.69 51.52
C GLN A 144 -32.94 -22.39 50.31
N LEU A 145 -32.16 -22.53 49.20
CA LEU A 145 -32.59 -23.29 48.04
C LEU A 145 -32.81 -24.77 48.35
N ASP A 146 -31.91 -25.40 49.11
CA ASP A 146 -32.02 -26.81 49.50
C ASP A 146 -33.29 -27.06 50.36
N LEU A 147 -33.57 -26.16 51.32
CA LEU A 147 -34.81 -26.22 52.10
C LEU A 147 -36.04 -26.07 51.19
N ALA A 148 -36.05 -25.09 50.28
CA ALA A 148 -37.15 -24.86 49.36
C ALA A 148 -37.35 -26.06 48.42
N LYS A 149 -36.26 -26.64 47.91
CA LYS A 149 -36.28 -27.85 47.09
C LYS A 149 -36.90 -29.04 47.83
N THR A 150 -36.45 -29.32 49.04
CA THR A 150 -36.95 -30.42 49.86
C THR A 150 -38.45 -30.25 50.15
N THR A 151 -38.88 -29.01 50.42
CA THR A 151 -40.29 -28.71 50.69
C THR A 151 -41.12 -28.89 49.40
N TYR A 152 -40.67 -28.43 48.30
CA TYR A 152 -41.32 -28.62 47.00
C TYR A 152 -41.42 -30.11 46.62
N GLU A 153 -40.33 -30.87 46.72
CA GLU A 153 -40.31 -32.31 46.40
C GLU A 153 -41.30 -33.11 47.33
N ARG A 154 -41.44 -32.71 48.59
CA ARG A 154 -42.40 -33.28 49.49
C ARG A 154 -43.84 -32.93 49.09
N SER A 155 -44.14 -31.68 48.84
CA SER A 155 -45.44 -31.19 48.37
C SER A 155 -45.81 -31.85 47.03
N LYS A 156 -44.88 -32.01 46.11
CA LYS A 156 -45.08 -32.68 44.82
C LYS A 156 -45.51 -34.14 45.01
N ARG A 157 -44.82 -34.91 45.86
CA ARG A 157 -45.19 -36.30 46.15
C ARG A 157 -46.57 -36.41 46.76
N LEU A 158 -46.98 -35.49 47.70
CA LEU A 158 -48.30 -35.47 48.26
C LEU A 158 -49.38 -35.14 47.23
N TRP A 159 -49.12 -34.16 46.39
CA TRP A 159 -50.01 -33.78 45.30
C TRP A 159 -50.22 -34.92 44.28
N GLU A 160 -49.16 -35.62 43.91
CA GLU A 160 -49.22 -36.80 43.02
C GLU A 160 -50.11 -37.92 43.65
N GLN A 161 -50.13 -38.02 44.98
CA GLN A 161 -51.03 -38.92 45.74
C GLN A 161 -52.39 -38.32 45.95
N LYS A 162 -52.76 -37.18 45.38
CA LYS A 162 -54.02 -36.44 45.58
C LYS A 162 -54.24 -35.96 47.01
N ILE A 163 -53.19 -35.72 47.77
CA ILE A 163 -53.21 -35.20 49.14
C ILE A 163 -52.77 -33.70 49.08
N GLY A 164 -53.63 -32.83 49.66
CA GLY A 164 -53.36 -31.37 49.69
C GLY A 164 -54.10 -30.59 48.61
N THR A 165 -53.78 -29.26 48.52
CA THR A 165 -54.40 -28.34 47.56
C THR A 165 -53.42 -27.98 46.44
N GLU A 166 -53.94 -27.70 45.24
CA GLU A 166 -53.16 -27.23 44.12
C GLU A 166 -52.41 -25.95 44.50
N MET A 167 -53.03 -25.06 45.23
CA MET A 167 -52.41 -23.79 45.66
C MET A 167 -51.17 -24.06 46.50
N GLN A 168 -51.16 -25.00 47.44
CA GLN A 168 -49.98 -25.35 48.24
C GLN A 168 -48.85 -25.92 47.37
N PHE A 169 -49.21 -26.74 46.40
CA PHE A 169 -48.21 -27.25 45.43
C PHE A 169 -47.60 -26.13 44.63
N LEU A 170 -48.41 -25.25 44.02
CA LEU A 170 -47.93 -24.10 43.21
C LEU A 170 -47.11 -23.11 44.04
N GLU A 171 -47.47 -22.85 45.28
CA GLU A 171 -46.72 -21.96 46.19
C GLU A 171 -45.30 -22.51 46.44
N THR A 172 -45.20 -23.82 46.77
CA THR A 172 -43.90 -24.45 47.04
C THR A 172 -43.02 -24.51 45.76
N GLN A 173 -43.65 -24.76 44.61
CA GLN A 173 -42.96 -24.74 43.30
C GLN A 173 -42.40 -23.35 42.98
N THR A 174 -43.23 -22.33 43.12
CA THR A 174 -42.83 -20.94 42.86
C THR A 174 -41.69 -20.52 43.79
N ARG A 175 -41.79 -20.89 45.08
CA ARG A 175 -40.74 -20.57 46.07
C ARG A 175 -39.40 -21.25 45.71
N TYR A 176 -39.44 -22.53 45.32
CA TYR A 176 -38.24 -23.25 44.86
C TYR A 176 -37.62 -22.59 43.64
N GLN A 177 -38.41 -22.26 42.61
CA GLN A 177 -37.93 -21.58 41.41
C GLN A 177 -37.35 -20.21 41.69
N SER A 178 -37.99 -19.43 42.57
CA SER A 178 -37.49 -18.13 43.00
C SER A 178 -36.12 -18.23 43.68
N GLN A 179 -35.95 -19.17 44.62
CA GLN A 179 -34.66 -19.39 45.30
C GLN A 179 -33.58 -19.88 44.32
N GLN A 180 -33.96 -20.70 43.35
CA GLN A 180 -33.02 -21.14 42.30
C GLN A 180 -32.49 -19.96 41.52
N LYS A 181 -33.36 -19.02 41.12
CA LYS A 181 -32.94 -17.80 40.39
C LYS A 181 -32.06 -16.88 41.25
N MET A 182 -32.32 -16.76 42.55
CA MET A 182 -31.47 -16.00 43.47
C MET A 182 -30.06 -16.61 43.58
N VAL A 183 -29.95 -17.94 43.65
CA VAL A 183 -28.67 -18.64 43.68
C VAL A 183 -27.92 -18.47 42.37
N GLU A 184 -28.59 -18.61 41.20
CA GLU A 184 -28.00 -18.37 39.88
C GLU A 184 -27.43 -16.96 39.79
N GLN A 185 -28.21 -15.94 40.16
CA GLN A 185 -27.75 -14.53 40.15
C GLN A 185 -26.52 -14.31 41.04
N MET A 186 -26.50 -14.87 42.24
CA MET A 186 -25.38 -14.74 43.17
C MET A 186 -24.13 -15.48 42.64
N GLN A 187 -24.32 -16.65 42.02
CA GLN A 187 -23.23 -17.38 41.37
C GLN A 187 -22.55 -16.54 40.27
N GLU A 188 -23.32 -15.83 39.44
CA GLU A 188 -22.79 -14.93 38.43
C GLU A 188 -22.00 -13.77 39.07
N GLN A 189 -22.48 -13.22 40.19
CA GLN A 189 -21.74 -12.17 40.90
C GLN A 189 -20.41 -12.70 41.45
N VAL A 190 -20.42 -13.85 42.10
CA VAL A 190 -19.21 -14.51 42.61
C VAL A 190 -18.25 -14.84 41.47
N ALA A 191 -18.75 -15.26 40.30
CA ALA A 191 -17.92 -15.57 39.15
C ALA A 191 -17.12 -14.35 38.67
N LYS A 192 -17.65 -13.11 38.81
CA LYS A 192 -16.99 -11.86 38.46
C LYS A 192 -15.79 -11.49 39.33
N SER A 193 -15.63 -12.13 40.51
CA SER A 193 -14.41 -11.99 41.33
C SER A 193 -13.21 -12.77 40.80
N LYS A 194 -13.42 -13.62 39.79
CA LYS A 194 -12.39 -14.44 39.16
C LYS A 194 -12.17 -13.97 37.73
N ILE A 195 -10.94 -13.60 37.41
CA ILE A 195 -10.55 -13.13 36.09
C ILE A 195 -10.03 -14.31 35.28
N TYR A 196 -10.67 -14.59 34.15
CA TYR A 196 -10.30 -15.68 33.25
C TYR A 196 -9.80 -15.14 31.92
N ALA A 197 -8.92 -15.90 31.23
CA ALA A 197 -8.46 -15.59 29.88
C ALA A 197 -9.61 -15.68 28.87
N PRO A 198 -9.94 -14.61 28.14
CA PRO A 198 -11.03 -14.61 27.16
C PRO A 198 -10.66 -15.37 25.87
N PHE A 199 -9.37 -15.53 25.57
CA PHE A 199 -8.81 -16.25 24.42
C PHE A 199 -7.44 -16.82 24.75
N ASP A 200 -6.93 -17.71 23.87
CA ASP A 200 -5.57 -18.23 23.96
C ASP A 200 -4.54 -17.14 23.66
N GLY A 201 -3.58 -16.92 24.55
CA GLY A 201 -2.59 -15.86 24.39
C GLY A 201 -1.47 -15.93 25.40
N THR A 202 -0.64 -14.90 25.39
CA THR A 202 0.46 -14.71 26.35
C THR A 202 0.14 -13.51 27.23
N VAL A 203 0.40 -13.65 28.53
CA VAL A 203 0.34 -12.54 29.49
C VAL A 203 1.51 -11.60 29.18
N ASP A 204 1.22 -10.42 28.68
CA ASP A 204 2.24 -9.44 28.28
C ASP A 204 2.79 -8.69 29.50
N GLU A 205 1.88 -8.17 30.31
CA GLU A 205 2.23 -7.30 31.45
C GLU A 205 1.20 -7.45 32.59
N LEU A 206 1.66 -7.49 33.83
CA LEU A 206 0.84 -7.37 35.02
C LEU A 206 0.76 -5.90 35.44
N LEU A 207 -0.39 -5.25 35.21
CA LEU A 207 -0.61 -3.81 35.40
C LEU A 207 -1.01 -3.43 36.85
N ALA A 208 -1.38 -4.40 37.67
CA ALA A 208 -1.71 -4.21 39.08
C ALA A 208 -0.81 -5.07 39.96
N ASN A 209 -0.69 -4.70 41.23
CA ASN A 209 0.01 -5.48 42.26
C ASN A 209 -0.98 -6.21 43.17
N GLU A 210 -0.61 -7.36 43.70
CA GLU A 210 -1.38 -8.01 44.74
C GLU A 210 -1.59 -7.07 45.94
N GLY A 211 -2.81 -7.02 46.46
CA GLY A 211 -3.23 -6.08 47.47
C GLY A 211 -3.74 -4.72 46.97
N ALA A 212 -3.57 -4.41 45.67
CA ALA A 212 -4.08 -3.17 45.11
C ALA A 212 -5.62 -3.11 45.10
N ASN A 213 -6.17 -1.93 45.36
CA ASN A 213 -7.61 -1.69 45.21
C ASN A 213 -7.97 -1.50 43.75
N LEU A 214 -8.89 -2.30 43.27
CA LEU A 214 -9.35 -2.34 41.89
C LEU A 214 -10.72 -1.67 41.76
N ALA A 215 -10.89 -0.87 40.74
CA ALA A 215 -12.15 -0.24 40.34
C ALA A 215 -12.55 -0.67 38.93
N PRO A 216 -13.80 -1.09 38.70
CA PRO A 216 -14.30 -1.50 37.38
C PRO A 216 -14.08 -0.43 36.31
N GLY A 217 -13.51 -0.81 35.18
CA GLY A 217 -13.26 0.08 34.03
C GLY A 217 -12.17 1.16 34.23
N ALA A 218 -11.62 1.31 35.45
CA ALA A 218 -10.62 2.34 35.75
C ALA A 218 -9.23 1.77 36.06
N THR A 219 -9.16 0.64 36.79
CA THR A 219 -7.88 0.05 37.19
C THR A 219 -7.62 -1.20 36.35
N PRO A 220 -6.64 -1.18 35.41
CA PRO A 220 -6.30 -2.35 34.61
C PRO A 220 -5.60 -3.39 35.48
N ILE A 221 -5.83 -4.68 35.19
CA ILE A 221 -5.25 -5.82 35.91
C ILE A 221 -4.03 -6.36 35.20
N LEU A 222 -4.20 -6.77 33.94
CA LEU A 222 -3.14 -7.32 33.09
C LEU A 222 -3.48 -7.13 31.62
N ARG A 223 -2.45 -7.25 30.77
CA ARG A 223 -2.60 -7.30 29.32
C ARG A 223 -2.43 -8.73 28.82
N LEU A 224 -3.38 -9.18 28.01
CA LEU A 224 -3.33 -10.48 27.33
C LEU A 224 -3.24 -10.25 25.82
N VAL A 225 -2.25 -10.85 25.16
CA VAL A 225 -2.00 -10.69 23.73
C VAL A 225 -1.89 -12.05 23.06
N ASN A 226 -2.44 -12.18 21.85
CA ASN A 226 -2.20 -13.33 20.98
C ASN A 226 -1.36 -12.87 19.80
N LEU A 227 -0.15 -13.41 19.65
CA LEU A 227 0.79 -13.08 18.59
C LEU A 227 0.71 -14.04 17.38
N ASN A 228 -0.13 -15.07 17.42
CA ASN A 228 -0.24 -16.04 16.33
C ASN A 228 -1.09 -15.50 15.15
N GLU A 229 -2.07 -14.64 15.46
CA GLU A 229 -2.98 -14.05 14.46
C GLU A 229 -2.66 -12.57 14.24
N MET A 230 -1.50 -12.33 13.62
CA MET A 230 -1.07 -10.98 13.26
C MET A 230 -1.54 -10.59 11.86
N TYR A 231 -1.64 -9.30 11.62
CA TYR A 231 -1.86 -8.73 10.30
C TYR A 231 -1.15 -7.38 10.17
N ALA A 232 -0.76 -7.07 8.93
CA ALA A 232 -0.27 -5.75 8.59
C ALA A 232 -1.45 -4.88 8.14
N GLU A 233 -1.53 -3.68 8.65
CA GLU A 233 -2.52 -2.66 8.26
C GLU A 233 -1.82 -1.50 7.62
N ALA A 234 -2.27 -1.09 6.43
CA ALA A 234 -1.78 0.08 5.73
C ALA A 234 -2.93 1.00 5.29
N GLN A 235 -2.61 2.29 5.12
CA GLN A 235 -3.53 3.32 4.64
C GLN A 235 -3.18 3.69 3.21
N LEU A 236 -3.96 3.20 2.23
CA LEU A 236 -3.74 3.46 0.82
C LEU A 236 -4.48 4.70 0.32
N PRO A 237 -3.85 5.57 -0.50
CA PRO A 237 -4.52 6.66 -1.19
C PRO A 237 -5.67 6.18 -2.08
N GLU A 238 -6.77 6.98 -2.12
CA GLU A 238 -7.99 6.63 -2.85
C GLU A 238 -7.78 6.35 -4.34
N ILE A 239 -6.73 6.89 -4.96
CA ILE A 239 -6.39 6.67 -6.37
C ILE A 239 -6.17 5.19 -6.72
N TYR A 240 -5.78 4.36 -5.75
CA TYR A 240 -5.53 2.93 -5.94
C TYR A 240 -6.78 2.04 -5.78
N ILE A 241 -7.95 2.62 -5.43
CA ILE A 241 -9.17 1.87 -5.12
C ILE A 241 -9.67 0.98 -6.28
N LYS A 242 -9.39 1.39 -7.52
CA LYS A 242 -9.75 0.62 -8.71
C LYS A 242 -8.86 -0.59 -8.94
N ASN A 243 -7.61 -0.52 -8.48
CA ASN A 243 -6.56 -1.48 -8.82
C ASN A 243 -6.36 -2.56 -7.74
N ILE A 244 -6.75 -2.26 -6.49
CA ILE A 244 -6.55 -3.16 -5.36
C ILE A 244 -7.83 -3.94 -5.07
N ARG A 245 -7.70 -5.26 -4.93
CA ARG A 245 -8.80 -6.20 -4.65
C ARG A 245 -8.40 -7.13 -3.51
N ILE A 246 -9.38 -7.77 -2.88
CA ILE A 246 -9.11 -8.90 -1.99
C ILE A 246 -8.42 -10.00 -2.81
N GLY A 247 -7.33 -10.54 -2.28
CA GLY A 247 -6.49 -11.50 -2.96
C GLY A 247 -5.32 -10.89 -3.74
N THR A 248 -5.22 -9.56 -3.86
CA THR A 248 -4.07 -8.89 -4.49
C THR A 248 -2.77 -9.33 -3.81
N PRO A 249 -1.76 -9.83 -4.58
CA PRO A 249 -0.47 -10.21 -4.03
C PRO A 249 0.23 -9.04 -3.37
N THR A 250 0.82 -9.27 -2.21
CA THR A 250 1.56 -8.27 -1.47
C THR A 250 2.70 -8.90 -0.70
N SER A 251 3.81 -8.21 -0.56
CA SER A 251 4.89 -8.58 0.35
C SER A 251 5.02 -7.55 1.47
N ILE A 252 5.41 -8.02 2.64
CA ILE A 252 5.60 -7.19 3.82
C ILE A 252 7.05 -7.32 4.24
N GLU A 253 7.79 -6.25 4.06
CA GLU A 253 9.17 -6.14 4.51
C GLU A 253 9.20 -5.64 5.95
N LEU A 254 9.92 -6.35 6.82
CA LEU A 254 10.12 -6.03 8.23
C LEU A 254 11.62 -5.78 8.48
N PRO A 255 12.13 -4.58 8.18
CA PRO A 255 13.57 -4.31 8.20
C PRO A 255 14.22 -4.52 9.57
N MET A 256 13.45 -4.33 10.66
CA MET A 256 13.96 -4.45 12.03
C MET A 256 14.33 -5.89 12.41
N ILE A 257 13.75 -6.88 11.73
CA ILE A 257 13.98 -8.32 11.97
C ILE A 257 14.47 -9.03 10.72
N ASP A 258 14.83 -8.27 9.67
CA ASP A 258 15.35 -8.75 8.39
C ASP A 258 14.49 -9.87 7.76
N GLN A 259 13.17 -9.68 7.78
CA GLN A 259 12.20 -10.63 7.23
C GLN A 259 11.32 -9.99 6.16
N THR A 260 11.01 -10.79 5.13
CA THR A 260 9.98 -10.46 4.14
C THR A 260 8.95 -11.59 4.11
N VAL A 261 7.68 -11.22 4.27
CA VAL A 261 6.57 -12.17 4.29
C VAL A 261 5.69 -11.95 3.06
N GLU A 262 5.62 -12.96 2.20
CA GLU A 262 4.69 -12.97 1.07
C GLU A 262 3.29 -13.34 1.55
N THR A 263 2.32 -12.53 1.15
CA THR A 263 0.91 -12.68 1.55
C THR A 263 -0.02 -12.08 0.49
N LYS A 264 -1.30 -11.94 0.82
CA LYS A 264 -2.30 -11.31 -0.06
C LYS A 264 -3.19 -10.39 0.76
N ILE A 265 -3.73 -9.37 0.14
CA ILE A 265 -4.74 -8.52 0.77
C ILE A 265 -5.95 -9.37 1.16
N GLN A 266 -6.30 -9.37 2.44
CA GLN A 266 -7.42 -10.11 3.01
C GLN A 266 -8.65 -9.24 3.21
N SER A 267 -8.45 -7.97 3.55
CA SER A 267 -9.54 -7.03 3.85
C SER A 267 -9.23 -5.65 3.27
N ILE A 268 -10.28 -5.01 2.79
CA ILE A 268 -10.25 -3.62 2.29
C ILE A 268 -11.38 -2.87 2.99
N GLY A 269 -11.04 -1.74 3.60
CA GLY A 269 -12.00 -0.87 4.28
C GLY A 269 -12.97 -0.22 3.29
N ASN A 270 -14.25 -0.22 3.63
CA ASN A 270 -15.31 0.41 2.82
C ASN A 270 -15.43 1.92 3.06
N PHE A 271 -14.61 2.47 3.94
CA PHE A 271 -14.63 3.88 4.32
C PHE A 271 -13.34 4.57 3.89
N ILE A 272 -13.48 5.71 3.21
CA ILE A 272 -12.35 6.59 2.89
C ILE A 272 -12.27 7.65 3.98
N ASN A 273 -11.12 7.75 4.64
CA ASN A 273 -10.88 8.77 5.64
C ASN A 273 -10.80 10.15 4.96
N PRO A 274 -11.71 11.08 5.27
CA PRO A 274 -11.78 12.38 4.59
C PRO A 274 -10.59 13.29 4.91
N SER A 275 -9.88 13.06 6.01
CA SER A 275 -8.77 13.91 6.44
C SER A 275 -7.51 13.71 5.60
N ASN A 276 -7.26 12.48 5.15
CA ASN A 276 -6.05 12.11 4.40
C ASN A 276 -6.33 11.39 3.07
N ARG A 277 -7.59 11.24 2.68
CA ARG A 277 -8.01 10.58 1.44
C ARG A 277 -7.44 9.17 1.26
N THR A 278 -7.45 8.38 2.35
CA THR A 278 -6.96 7.00 2.33
C THR A 278 -8.05 6.01 2.71
N PHE A 279 -7.90 4.77 2.27
CA PHE A 279 -8.66 3.62 2.73
C PHE A 279 -7.74 2.56 3.33
N ARG A 280 -8.26 1.79 4.28
CA ARG A 280 -7.52 0.78 5.01
C ARG A 280 -7.43 -0.52 4.20
N VAL A 281 -6.26 -1.15 4.20
CA VAL A 281 -6.05 -2.51 3.72
C VAL A 281 -5.36 -3.34 4.79
N GLU A 282 -5.71 -4.63 4.85
CA GLU A 282 -5.14 -5.58 5.80
C GLU A 282 -4.63 -6.81 5.07
N ALA A 283 -3.46 -7.29 5.47
CA ALA A 283 -2.86 -8.51 4.99
C ALA A 283 -2.42 -9.39 6.16
N PRO A 284 -2.79 -10.69 6.21
CA PRO A 284 -2.47 -11.57 7.32
C PRO A 284 -0.98 -11.87 7.36
N LEU A 285 -0.44 -12.04 8.57
CA LEU A 285 0.94 -12.39 8.84
C LEU A 285 1.01 -13.65 9.69
N LYS A 286 1.83 -14.59 9.29
CA LYS A 286 2.23 -15.73 10.13
C LYS A 286 3.40 -15.30 11.01
N ASN A 287 3.32 -15.60 12.29
CA ASN A 287 4.32 -15.24 13.28
C ASN A 287 4.70 -16.46 14.17
N PRO A 288 5.26 -17.53 13.60
CA PRO A 288 5.54 -18.75 14.34
C PRO A 288 6.56 -18.55 15.46
N ASP A 289 7.53 -17.67 15.24
CA ASP A 289 8.63 -17.42 16.17
C ASP A 289 8.32 -16.31 17.19
N GLY A 290 7.17 -15.64 17.07
CA GLY A 290 6.73 -14.57 17.97
C GLY A 290 7.57 -13.28 17.88
N PHE A 291 8.42 -13.10 16.86
CA PHE A 291 9.26 -11.90 16.70
C PHE A 291 8.46 -10.69 16.23
N ILE A 292 7.38 -10.91 15.49
CA ILE A 292 6.51 -9.81 15.06
C ILE A 292 5.67 -9.37 16.26
N LYS A 293 5.86 -8.14 16.69
CA LYS A 293 5.13 -7.55 17.82
C LYS A 293 4.09 -6.55 17.31
N PRO A 294 2.99 -6.31 18.05
CA PRO A 294 2.09 -5.21 17.76
C PRO A 294 2.83 -3.87 17.71
N ASN A 295 2.42 -2.99 16.80
CA ASN A 295 3.01 -1.69 16.52
C ASN A 295 4.44 -1.73 15.91
N LEU A 296 4.95 -2.90 15.53
CA LEU A 296 6.13 -2.97 14.68
C LEU A 296 5.79 -2.35 13.32
N MET A 297 6.69 -1.50 12.81
CA MET A 297 6.53 -0.87 11.51
C MET A 297 7.20 -1.69 10.42
N GLY A 298 6.50 -1.83 9.29
CA GLY A 298 6.99 -2.49 8.10
C GLY A 298 6.65 -1.73 6.83
N LYS A 299 7.12 -2.23 5.69
CA LYS A 299 6.76 -1.73 4.36
C LYS A 299 5.93 -2.79 3.67
N MET A 300 4.77 -2.39 3.19
CA MET A 300 3.86 -3.24 2.40
C MET A 300 4.02 -2.87 0.93
N ASN A 301 4.43 -3.84 0.10
CA ASN A 301 4.55 -3.70 -1.34
C ASN A 301 3.36 -4.42 -1.98
N ILE A 302 2.40 -3.65 -2.49
CA ILE A 302 1.15 -4.17 -3.04
C ILE A 302 1.24 -4.14 -4.56
N ASN A 303 1.03 -5.28 -5.22
CA ASN A 303 0.98 -5.35 -6.67
C ASN A 303 -0.33 -4.70 -7.17
N ASP A 304 -0.25 -3.46 -7.64
CA ASP A 304 -1.41 -2.71 -8.15
C ASP A 304 -1.60 -2.84 -9.66
N TYR A 305 -0.64 -3.44 -10.37
CA TYR A 305 -0.69 -3.67 -11.81
C TYR A 305 0.26 -4.78 -12.25
N SER A 306 -0.21 -5.65 -13.13
CA SER A 306 0.61 -6.69 -13.77
C SER A 306 0.28 -6.77 -15.25
N ASN A 307 1.31 -6.84 -16.08
CA ASN A 307 1.21 -7.12 -17.50
C ASN A 307 2.20 -8.26 -17.86
N PRO A 308 1.71 -9.44 -18.28
CA PRO A 308 2.60 -10.57 -18.59
C PRO A 308 3.36 -10.39 -19.92
N GLU A 309 2.96 -9.45 -20.75
CA GLU A 309 3.53 -9.21 -22.08
C GLU A 309 3.92 -7.74 -22.29
N ALA A 310 4.46 -7.10 -21.26
CA ALA A 310 4.85 -5.69 -21.31
C ALA A 310 6.10 -5.49 -22.19
N LEU A 311 6.13 -4.40 -22.92
CA LEU A 311 7.34 -3.90 -23.59
C LEU A 311 8.00 -2.86 -22.69
N MET A 312 9.18 -3.18 -22.15
CA MET A 312 9.86 -2.35 -21.17
C MET A 312 11.07 -1.64 -21.77
N VAL A 313 11.14 -0.33 -21.55
CA VAL A 313 12.20 0.53 -22.03
C VAL A 313 12.88 1.24 -20.87
N PRO A 314 14.23 1.29 -20.79
CA PRO A 314 14.92 2.07 -19.76
C PRO A 314 14.52 3.54 -19.81
N ILE A 315 14.19 4.15 -18.67
CA ILE A 315 13.75 5.56 -18.59
C ILE A 315 14.81 6.50 -19.19
N ARG A 316 16.08 6.19 -19.03
CA ARG A 316 17.22 7.00 -19.52
C ARG A 316 17.27 7.21 -21.03
N VAL A 317 16.62 6.34 -21.82
CA VAL A 317 16.63 6.45 -23.29
C VAL A 317 15.39 7.14 -23.85
N ILE A 318 14.39 7.38 -23.01
CA ILE A 318 13.18 8.11 -23.38
C ILE A 318 13.52 9.60 -23.46
N ARG A 319 13.12 10.24 -24.54
CA ARG A 319 13.26 11.67 -24.78
C ARG A 319 11.90 12.31 -24.96
N GLU A 320 11.84 13.61 -24.74
CA GLU A 320 10.66 14.42 -25.03
C GLU A 320 10.93 15.32 -26.24
N SER A 321 9.96 15.42 -27.11
CA SER A 321 9.98 16.35 -28.23
C SER A 321 9.64 17.77 -27.75
N ILE A 322 9.81 18.77 -28.62
CA ILE A 322 9.41 20.16 -28.33
C ILE A 322 7.87 20.26 -28.06
N SER A 323 7.09 19.35 -28.63
CA SER A 323 5.64 19.25 -28.39
C SER A 323 5.27 18.56 -27.07
N GLY A 324 6.25 18.04 -26.31
CA GLY A 324 6.02 17.31 -25.05
C GLY A 324 5.70 15.83 -25.24
N GLU A 325 5.80 15.29 -26.45
CA GLU A 325 5.55 13.87 -26.73
C GLU A 325 6.80 13.04 -26.48
N ALA A 326 6.63 11.92 -25.78
CA ALA A 326 7.72 10.99 -25.50
C ALA A 326 8.10 10.19 -26.74
N PHE A 327 9.40 9.97 -26.94
CA PHE A 327 9.91 9.16 -28.04
C PHE A 327 11.18 8.41 -27.65
N VAL A 328 11.49 7.37 -28.40
CA VAL A 328 12.77 6.65 -28.39
C VAL A 328 13.35 6.62 -29.82
N PHE A 329 14.63 6.31 -29.92
CA PHE A 329 15.25 6.05 -31.22
C PHE A 329 15.24 4.55 -31.50
N THR A 330 14.63 4.16 -32.63
CA THR A 330 14.65 2.80 -33.17
C THR A 330 15.68 2.71 -34.32
N LEU A 331 16.15 1.51 -34.58
CA LEU A 331 17.14 1.25 -35.65
C LEU A 331 16.43 0.55 -36.82
N GLN A 332 16.66 1.13 -38.00
CA GLN A 332 16.30 0.55 -39.29
C GLN A 332 17.52 -0.04 -39.95
N ASN A 333 17.44 -1.27 -40.47
CA ASN A 333 18.51 -1.92 -41.19
C ASN A 333 18.86 -1.14 -42.47
N THR A 334 20.14 -1.12 -42.84
CA THR A 334 20.65 -0.66 -44.10
C THR A 334 21.25 -1.82 -44.88
N GLU A 335 21.87 -1.58 -46.03
CA GLU A 335 22.60 -2.59 -46.82
C GLU A 335 23.85 -3.10 -46.08
N ASP A 336 24.44 -2.28 -45.19
CA ASP A 336 25.58 -2.66 -44.34
C ASP A 336 25.08 -3.19 -43.00
N GLU A 337 25.46 -4.40 -42.64
CA GLU A 337 25.03 -5.07 -41.39
C GLU A 337 25.42 -4.31 -40.11
N GLN A 338 26.48 -3.49 -40.14
CA GLN A 338 26.94 -2.72 -38.97
C GLN A 338 26.42 -1.28 -38.95
N VAL A 339 25.79 -0.82 -40.02
CA VAL A 339 25.26 0.55 -40.14
C VAL A 339 23.75 0.53 -40.08
N PHE A 340 23.18 1.39 -39.28
CA PHE A 340 21.73 1.52 -39.11
C PHE A 340 21.32 2.97 -39.35
N THR A 341 20.07 3.16 -39.78
CA THR A 341 19.44 4.47 -39.79
C THR A 341 18.61 4.63 -38.54
N VAL A 342 18.84 5.67 -37.80
CA VAL A 342 18.08 6.03 -36.60
C VAL A 342 16.74 6.60 -37.01
N LYS A 343 15.65 6.10 -36.42
CA LYS A 343 14.28 6.62 -36.58
C LYS A 343 13.71 7.05 -35.24
N LYS A 344 13.22 8.27 -35.19
CA LYS A 344 12.47 8.80 -34.06
C LYS A 344 11.09 8.12 -34.00
N GLN A 345 10.84 7.34 -32.96
CA GLN A 345 9.60 6.64 -32.75
C GLN A 345 8.88 7.17 -31.53
N PHE A 346 7.73 7.79 -31.73
CA PHE A 346 6.88 8.26 -30.63
C PHE A 346 6.26 7.09 -29.90
N ILE A 347 6.16 7.21 -28.57
CA ILE A 347 5.66 6.16 -27.71
C ILE A 347 4.63 6.71 -26.71
N THR A 348 3.69 5.84 -26.31
CA THR A 348 2.79 6.09 -25.19
C THR A 348 3.32 5.35 -23.97
N MET A 349 3.68 6.10 -22.93
CA MET A 349 4.21 5.52 -21.69
C MET A 349 3.09 4.99 -20.78
N GLY A 350 3.34 3.84 -20.18
CA GLY A 350 2.53 3.23 -19.12
C GLY A 350 3.12 3.50 -17.73
N LYS A 351 3.06 2.48 -16.87
CA LYS A 351 3.63 2.53 -15.52
C LYS A 351 5.15 2.34 -15.56
N SER A 352 5.82 2.96 -14.59
CA SER A 352 7.27 2.85 -14.42
C SER A 352 7.59 2.12 -13.11
N SER A 353 8.59 1.27 -13.14
CA SER A 353 9.13 0.61 -11.94
C SER A 353 10.64 0.53 -12.05
N ASN A 354 11.33 0.88 -10.97
CA ASN A 354 12.80 0.99 -10.92
C ASN A 354 13.32 1.95 -12.01
N ASP A 355 14.07 1.43 -12.98
CA ASP A 355 14.73 2.18 -14.07
C ASP A 355 14.05 1.98 -15.44
N LYS A 356 12.94 1.24 -15.50
CA LYS A 356 12.21 0.92 -16.73
C LYS A 356 10.79 1.48 -16.73
N THR A 357 10.30 1.80 -17.92
CA THR A 357 8.92 2.25 -18.17
C THR A 357 8.27 1.31 -19.17
N GLU A 358 7.03 0.94 -18.91
CA GLU A 358 6.21 0.20 -19.86
C GLU A 358 5.83 1.11 -21.04
N VAL A 359 5.87 0.56 -22.24
CA VAL A 359 5.39 1.21 -23.46
C VAL A 359 4.08 0.54 -23.85
N LEU A 360 3.00 1.35 -23.84
CA LEU A 360 1.64 0.88 -24.16
C LEU A 360 1.38 0.90 -25.67
N ASP A 361 2.02 1.83 -26.40
CA ASP A 361 1.87 1.99 -27.85
C ASP A 361 3.11 2.64 -28.45
N GLY A 362 3.36 2.37 -29.74
CA GLY A 362 4.48 2.94 -30.50
C GLY A 362 5.68 2.02 -30.68
N LEU A 363 5.77 0.87 -30.00
CA LEU A 363 6.79 -0.15 -30.19
C LEU A 363 6.19 -1.53 -30.36
N ASN A 364 6.93 -2.40 -31.04
CA ASN A 364 6.59 -3.82 -31.16
C ASN A 364 7.71 -4.69 -30.59
N ALA A 365 7.34 -5.91 -30.19
CA ALA A 365 8.34 -6.93 -29.86
C ALA A 365 9.21 -7.23 -31.08
N GLY A 366 10.53 -7.21 -30.90
CA GLY A 366 11.52 -7.35 -31.96
C GLY A 366 12.11 -6.02 -32.44
N ASP A 367 11.51 -4.87 -32.10
CA ASP A 367 12.08 -3.58 -32.42
C ASP A 367 13.41 -3.41 -31.68
N ARG A 368 14.39 -2.84 -32.37
CA ARG A 368 15.72 -2.53 -31.82
C ARG A 368 15.79 -1.07 -31.44
N ILE A 369 16.03 -0.77 -30.16
CA ILE A 369 16.14 0.60 -29.65
C ILE A 369 17.56 0.93 -29.27
N VAL A 370 17.92 2.21 -29.35
CA VAL A 370 19.22 2.73 -28.91
C VAL A 370 19.22 2.90 -27.39
N ILE A 371 20.23 2.34 -26.72
CA ILE A 371 20.37 2.45 -25.24
C ILE A 371 21.51 3.35 -24.80
N GLU A 372 22.55 3.54 -25.64
CA GLU A 372 23.64 4.48 -25.39
C GLU A 372 23.92 5.32 -26.62
N GLY A 373 24.44 6.53 -26.42
CA GLY A 373 24.68 7.50 -27.48
C GLY A 373 23.44 8.33 -27.86
N VAL A 374 22.32 8.17 -27.20
CA VAL A 374 20.99 8.75 -27.52
C VAL A 374 21.01 10.29 -27.59
N SER A 375 21.86 10.97 -26.77
CA SER A 375 21.82 12.42 -26.56
C SER A 375 22.26 13.24 -27.80
N THR A 376 23.02 12.63 -28.71
CA THR A 376 23.60 13.29 -29.86
C THR A 376 22.95 12.87 -31.18
N LEU A 377 21.90 12.06 -31.13
CA LEU A 377 21.27 11.50 -32.33
C LEU A 377 20.17 12.41 -32.86
N GLU A 378 20.07 12.44 -34.17
CA GLU A 378 18.99 13.07 -34.92
C GLU A 378 18.21 12.04 -35.74
N ASP A 379 16.96 12.37 -36.06
CA ASP A 379 16.10 11.52 -36.90
C ASP A 379 16.69 11.39 -38.31
N GLY A 380 16.77 10.16 -38.82
CA GLY A 380 17.35 9.86 -40.13
C GLY A 380 18.87 9.70 -40.14
N GLN A 381 19.56 9.91 -39.01
CA GLN A 381 21.03 9.84 -38.93
C GLN A 381 21.54 8.40 -39.06
N LYS A 382 22.63 8.22 -39.80
CA LYS A 382 23.34 6.93 -39.87
C LYS A 382 24.26 6.75 -38.68
N VAL A 383 24.26 5.57 -38.09
CA VAL A 383 25.02 5.20 -36.88
C VAL A 383 25.65 3.83 -37.05
N ARG A 384 26.71 3.55 -36.30
CA ARG A 384 27.32 2.22 -36.21
C ARG A 384 27.01 1.61 -34.85
N ASN A 385 26.47 0.39 -34.85
CA ASN A 385 26.14 -0.34 -33.63
C ASN A 385 27.36 -1.15 -33.16
N LEU A 386 27.66 -1.07 -31.83
CA LEU A 386 28.82 -1.74 -31.22
C LEU A 386 28.52 -3.15 -30.73
N ASN A 387 27.26 -3.49 -30.49
CA ASN A 387 26.84 -4.75 -29.88
C ASN A 387 25.94 -5.58 -30.79
N LEU A 388 26.44 -5.83 -31.99
CA LEU A 388 25.84 -6.82 -32.91
C LEU A 388 26.33 -8.22 -32.61
#